data_dce135e26b42d12b6df3883ce60e7a98
#
_entry.id   dce135e26b42d12b6df3883ce60e7a98
#
_cell.length_a   1.000
_cell.length_b   1.000
_cell.length_c   1.000
_cell.angle_alpha   90.00
_cell.angle_beta   90.00
_cell.angle_gamma   90.00
#
_symmetry.space_group_name_H-M   'P 1'
#
loop_
_entity.id
_entity.type
_entity.pdbx_description
1 polymer ?
#
loop_
_entity_poly.entity_id
_entity_poly.type
_entity_poly.pdbx_seq_one_letter_code
_entity_poly.pdbx_strand_id
1 'polypeptide(L)'
;MEKTALLYPPSINAYKLTDFEHFRYLFETWGGRFQQTSRGRFSGTAVIYQGVRVRAFQAETNQAIFTRGQDKAEMVTVIPITKHNESTSWRGRELTRGHLLVKGPDVEYYNQTSRNTVIQALLVPLHMFTQMVGPLAGIMTGRKSLTSIAIQPSGGAMRRFQDSLEALLASPDPVHPDKAEFREQKCLDDLSVCLLSGDADKRIKELGAKRLRLIDQTLDIMNERIQKELKAEDICAKLQVNDRVLRRIFKQSFGMGPMATYRLMRLNLLRHELKSARGGDLTVATLAQRYGFRRLGALAEEYQNHFGELPSETLGVRKTRVEA
;
A
#
# COMPACT_ATOMS: atom_id res chain seq x y z
N MET A 1 -30.48 -15.64 15.14
CA MET A 1 -29.78 -14.49 14.56
C MET A 1 -29.18 -13.70 15.72
N GLU A 2 -27.96 -14.00 16.10
CA GLU A 2 -27.23 -13.20 17.08
C GLU A 2 -26.86 -11.85 16.44
N LYS A 3 -27.40 -10.78 16.98
CA LYS A 3 -26.93 -9.42 16.69
C LYS A 3 -25.51 -9.33 17.24
N THR A 4 -24.52 -9.45 16.36
CA THR A 4 -23.15 -9.08 16.70
C THR A 4 -23.19 -7.61 17.09
N ALA A 5 -23.09 -7.36 18.39
CA ALA A 5 -23.10 -6.01 18.94
C ALA A 5 -21.95 -5.22 18.30
N LEU A 6 -22.28 -4.17 17.59
CA LEU A 6 -21.32 -3.21 17.06
C LEU A 6 -20.51 -2.64 18.23
N LEU A 7 -19.23 -2.91 18.26
CA LEU A 7 -18.32 -2.32 19.25
C LEU A 7 -18.22 -0.78 19.09
N TYR A 8 -18.51 -0.26 17.89
CA TYR A 8 -18.51 1.18 17.59
C TYR A 8 -19.57 1.53 16.53
N PRO A 9 -20.19 2.71 16.59
CA PRO A 9 -21.08 3.19 15.54
C PRO A 9 -20.29 3.42 14.24
N PRO A 10 -20.97 3.33 13.08
CA PRO A 10 -20.35 3.66 11.80
C PRO A 10 -19.74 5.07 11.82
N SER A 11 -18.56 5.21 11.28
CA SER A 11 -17.84 6.49 11.28
C SER A 11 -17.13 6.74 9.96
N ILE A 12 -16.99 8.02 9.64
CA ILE A 12 -16.17 8.49 8.54
C ILE A 12 -15.23 9.56 9.04
N ASN A 13 -13.96 9.43 8.74
CA ASN A 13 -12.92 10.33 9.20
C ASN A 13 -12.07 10.81 8.02
N ALA A 14 -11.94 12.12 7.88
CA ALA A 14 -11.09 12.75 6.87
C ALA A 14 -9.82 13.31 7.51
N TYR A 15 -8.69 13.05 6.88
CA TYR A 15 -7.37 13.43 7.36
C TYR A 15 -6.62 14.24 6.31
N LYS A 16 -6.02 15.34 6.72
CA LYS A 16 -5.03 16.04 5.93
C LYS A 16 -3.64 15.50 6.27
N LEU A 17 -2.95 14.97 5.29
CA LEU A 17 -1.65 14.33 5.44
C LEU A 17 -0.56 15.33 5.01
N THR A 18 0.05 15.99 5.97
CA THR A 18 1.12 16.97 5.73
C THR A 18 2.51 16.35 5.80
N ASP A 19 2.60 15.07 6.21
CA ASP A 19 3.83 14.33 6.36
C ASP A 19 3.61 12.85 6.01
N PHE A 20 4.64 12.21 5.45
CA PHE A 20 4.59 10.79 5.09
C PHE A 20 4.38 9.86 6.29
N GLU A 21 4.88 10.24 7.48
CA GLU A 21 4.68 9.44 8.70
C GLU A 21 3.22 9.45 9.16
N HIS A 22 2.44 10.50 8.86
CA HIS A 22 0.99 10.49 9.08
C HIS A 22 0.30 9.44 8.22
N PHE A 23 0.70 9.34 6.94
CA PHE A 23 0.21 8.30 6.03
C PHE A 23 0.57 6.90 6.55
N ARG A 24 1.85 6.69 6.93
CA ARG A 24 2.30 5.42 7.52
C ARG A 24 1.47 5.03 8.72
N TYR A 25 1.31 5.93 9.68
CA TYR A 25 0.57 5.68 10.91
C TYR A 25 -0.87 5.23 10.65
N LEU A 26 -1.56 5.86 9.68
CA LEU A 26 -2.94 5.50 9.34
C LEU A 26 -3.06 4.11 8.69
N PHE A 27 -2.11 3.75 7.83
CA PHE A 27 -2.24 2.55 6.99
C PHE A 27 -1.36 1.37 7.45
N GLU A 28 -0.37 1.58 8.33
CA GLU A 28 0.52 0.51 8.80
C GLU A 28 -0.23 -0.56 9.62
N THR A 29 -1.30 -0.19 10.32
CA THR A 29 -2.19 -1.11 11.03
C THR A 29 -2.86 -2.13 10.11
N TRP A 30 -2.89 -1.86 8.81
CA TRP A 30 -3.46 -2.74 7.78
C TRP A 30 -2.43 -3.70 7.17
N GLY A 31 -1.26 -3.84 7.82
CA GLY A 31 -0.24 -4.85 7.50
C GLY A 31 0.78 -4.44 6.43
N GLY A 32 0.74 -3.20 5.94
CA GLY A 32 1.68 -2.69 4.95
C GLY A 32 2.88 -1.94 5.55
N ARG A 33 4.05 -2.09 4.93
CA ARG A 33 5.21 -1.21 5.11
C ARG A 33 5.29 -0.26 3.94
N PHE A 34 5.34 1.03 4.21
CA PHE A 34 5.25 2.07 3.21
C PHE A 34 6.57 2.84 3.08
N GLN A 35 6.92 3.20 1.85
CA GLN A 35 8.12 3.97 1.53
C GLN A 35 7.78 5.00 0.45
N GLN A 36 8.15 6.25 0.67
CA GLN A 36 8.09 7.24 -0.40
C GLN A 36 9.19 6.94 -1.42
N THR A 37 8.84 6.81 -2.68
CA THR A 37 9.78 6.43 -3.74
C THR A 37 10.06 7.55 -4.74
N SER A 38 9.21 8.56 -4.81
CA SER A 38 9.48 9.76 -5.61
C SER A 38 10.02 10.90 -4.76
N ARG A 39 10.71 11.83 -5.41
CA ARG A 39 11.34 12.99 -4.78
C ARG A 39 10.33 14.11 -4.53
N GLY A 40 10.49 14.81 -3.44
CA GLY A 40 9.72 15.99 -3.06
C GLY A 40 8.99 15.83 -1.74
N ARG A 41 8.50 16.94 -1.20
CA ARG A 41 7.76 16.97 0.05
C ARG A 41 6.43 16.21 -0.11
N PHE A 42 6.12 15.38 0.86
CA PHE A 42 4.87 14.62 0.88
C PHE A 42 3.70 15.50 1.29
N SER A 43 2.59 15.36 0.59
CA SER A 43 1.26 15.85 0.97
C SER A 43 0.19 14.91 0.43
N GLY A 44 -0.94 14.87 1.12
CA GLY A 44 -2.06 14.04 0.68
C GLY A 44 -3.29 14.27 1.54
N THR A 45 -4.32 13.50 1.24
CA THR A 45 -5.54 13.38 2.04
C THR A 45 -5.90 11.91 2.22
N ALA A 46 -6.62 11.59 3.27
CA ALA A 46 -7.22 10.27 3.43
C ALA A 46 -8.63 10.41 3.99
N VAL A 47 -9.54 9.59 3.48
CA VAL A 47 -10.88 9.37 4.03
C VAL A 47 -10.98 7.91 4.41
N ILE A 48 -11.37 7.63 5.63
CA ILE A 48 -11.54 6.27 6.15
C ILE A 48 -12.99 6.11 6.62
N TYR A 49 -13.68 5.17 6.02
CA TYR A 49 -15.00 4.72 6.40
C TYR A 49 -14.88 3.42 7.21
N GLN A 50 -15.43 3.42 8.41
CA GLN A 50 -15.62 2.22 9.22
C GLN A 50 -17.11 1.98 9.38
N GLY A 51 -17.62 1.00 8.68
CA GLY A 51 -19.02 0.66 8.65
C GLY A 51 -19.39 -0.48 9.59
N VAL A 52 -20.65 -0.93 9.45
CA VAL A 52 -21.19 -2.07 10.20
C VAL A 52 -20.59 -3.39 9.75
N ARG A 53 -20.46 -3.57 8.44
CA ARG A 53 -20.03 -4.83 7.80
C ARG A 53 -18.75 -4.70 6.98
N VAL A 54 -18.49 -3.52 6.44
CA VAL A 54 -17.35 -3.27 5.55
C VAL A 54 -16.55 -2.07 6.04
N ARG A 55 -15.32 -1.98 5.55
CA ARG A 55 -14.48 -0.79 5.68
C ARG A 55 -14.15 -0.28 4.28
N ALA A 56 -13.93 1.01 4.15
CA ALA A 56 -13.46 1.59 2.91
C ALA A 56 -12.46 2.71 3.18
N PHE A 57 -11.60 2.99 2.23
CA PHE A 57 -10.78 4.18 2.29
C PHE A 57 -10.56 4.81 0.92
N GLN A 58 -10.30 6.08 0.93
CA GLN A 58 -9.66 6.81 -0.16
C GLN A 58 -8.38 7.43 0.36
N ALA A 59 -7.30 7.31 -0.39
CA ALA A 59 -6.04 7.98 -0.12
C ALA A 59 -5.59 8.71 -1.38
N GLU A 60 -5.36 10.00 -1.27
CA GLU A 60 -4.75 10.83 -2.30
C GLU A 60 -3.36 11.21 -1.87
N THR A 61 -2.37 11.01 -2.73
CA THR A 61 -0.97 11.32 -2.44
C THR A 61 -0.27 11.97 -3.63
N ASN A 62 0.51 13.01 -3.36
CA ASN A 62 1.31 13.69 -4.38
C ASN A 62 2.60 12.95 -4.72
N GLN A 63 3.04 12.03 -3.87
CA GLN A 63 4.27 11.26 -4.05
C GLN A 63 3.96 9.80 -4.38
N ALA A 64 4.84 9.16 -5.17
CA ALA A 64 4.79 7.74 -5.42
C ALA A 64 5.18 6.95 -4.16
N ILE A 65 4.43 5.89 -3.87
CA ILE A 65 4.60 5.07 -2.68
C ILE A 65 4.83 3.62 -3.09
N PHE A 66 5.88 3.04 -2.55
CA PHE A 66 6.07 1.60 -2.53
C PHE A 66 5.47 1.02 -1.26
N THR A 67 4.68 -0.02 -1.41
CA THR A 67 4.10 -0.76 -0.29
C THR A 67 4.51 -2.22 -0.41
N ARG A 68 4.95 -2.81 0.70
CA ARG A 68 5.10 -4.25 0.87
C ARG A 68 4.37 -4.68 2.12
N GLY A 69 3.59 -5.74 2.04
CA GLY A 69 2.83 -6.20 3.20
C GLY A 69 2.17 -7.53 2.99
N GLN A 70 1.54 -7.97 4.06
CA GLN A 70 0.65 -9.12 4.11
C GLN A 70 -0.50 -8.70 5.03
N ASP A 71 -1.72 -8.70 4.51
CA ASP A 71 -2.88 -8.38 5.32
C ASP A 71 -3.12 -9.51 6.31
N LYS A 72 -3.10 -9.19 7.60
CA LYS A 72 -3.30 -10.17 8.67
C LYS A 72 -4.77 -10.32 9.07
N ALA A 73 -5.63 -9.41 8.60
CA ALA A 73 -7.05 -9.45 8.88
C ALA A 73 -7.74 -10.42 7.91
N GLU A 74 -8.77 -11.12 8.35
CA GLU A 74 -9.64 -11.93 7.50
C GLU A 74 -10.51 -11.07 6.58
N MET A 75 -9.87 -10.18 5.84
CA MET A 75 -10.50 -9.23 4.95
C MET A 75 -10.04 -9.42 3.51
N VAL A 76 -10.93 -9.28 2.58
CA VAL A 76 -10.64 -9.17 1.15
C VAL A 76 -10.63 -7.70 0.78
N THR A 77 -9.53 -7.23 0.20
CA THR A 77 -9.40 -5.85 -0.27
C THR A 77 -9.69 -5.78 -1.76
N VAL A 78 -10.61 -4.92 -2.14
CA VAL A 78 -11.02 -4.70 -3.53
C VAL A 78 -10.67 -3.28 -3.94
N ILE A 79 -9.91 -3.12 -5.03
CA ILE A 79 -9.39 -1.84 -5.52
C ILE A 79 -9.77 -1.66 -6.99
N PRO A 80 -10.66 -0.72 -7.32
CA PRO A 80 -10.93 -0.35 -8.71
C PRO A 80 -9.75 0.44 -9.30
N ILE A 81 -9.29 0.04 -10.48
CA ILE A 81 -8.25 0.78 -11.22
C ILE A 81 -8.93 1.79 -12.13
N THR A 82 -8.78 3.05 -11.77
CA THR A 82 -9.38 4.22 -12.43
C THR A 82 -8.31 5.03 -13.18
N LYS A 83 -8.68 6.12 -13.82
CA LYS A 83 -7.73 7.09 -14.40
C LYS A 83 -6.80 7.74 -13.37
N HIS A 84 -7.17 7.71 -12.08
CA HIS A 84 -6.42 8.37 -10.99
C HIS A 84 -5.37 7.47 -10.35
N ASN A 85 -5.42 6.16 -10.62
CA ASN A 85 -4.45 5.18 -10.12
C ASN A 85 -4.00 4.18 -11.20
N GLU A 86 -4.27 4.47 -12.47
CA GLU A 86 -3.63 3.75 -13.56
C GLU A 86 -2.11 3.94 -13.48
N SER A 87 -1.33 3.02 -14.00
CA SER A 87 0.12 2.94 -13.80
C SER A 87 0.55 2.53 -12.39
N THR A 88 -0.39 2.06 -11.56
CA THR A 88 -0.04 1.34 -10.33
C THR A 88 0.54 -0.03 -10.70
N SER A 89 1.73 -0.32 -10.22
CA SER A 89 2.33 -1.64 -10.36
C SER A 89 1.91 -2.53 -9.19
N TRP A 90 1.29 -3.67 -9.50
CA TRP A 90 0.94 -4.70 -8.54
C TRP A 90 1.79 -5.95 -8.79
N ARG A 91 2.59 -6.36 -7.79
CA ARG A 91 3.53 -7.48 -7.91
C ARG A 91 4.40 -7.38 -9.17
N GLY A 92 4.85 -6.16 -9.47
CA GLY A 92 5.70 -5.83 -10.62
C GLY A 92 4.97 -5.81 -11.97
N ARG A 93 3.66 -5.82 -11.99
CA ARG A 93 2.82 -5.68 -13.16
C ARG A 93 2.05 -4.38 -13.11
N GLU A 94 2.06 -3.65 -14.19
CA GLU A 94 1.25 -2.44 -14.35
C GLU A 94 -0.22 -2.83 -14.51
N LEU A 95 -1.08 -2.21 -13.71
CA LEU A 95 -2.53 -2.33 -13.81
C LEU A 95 -3.05 -1.19 -14.65
N THR A 96 -3.95 -1.51 -15.58
CA THR A 96 -4.57 -0.52 -16.48
C THR A 96 -5.99 -0.21 -16.03
N ARG A 97 -6.47 0.97 -16.41
CA ARG A 97 -7.83 1.42 -16.16
C ARG A 97 -8.87 0.36 -16.55
N GLY A 98 -9.89 0.20 -15.73
CA GLY A 98 -10.97 -0.75 -15.93
C GLY A 98 -10.73 -2.12 -15.30
N HIS A 99 -9.56 -2.38 -14.72
CA HIS A 99 -9.35 -3.56 -13.88
C HIS A 99 -9.91 -3.38 -12.49
N LEU A 100 -10.37 -4.46 -11.90
CA LEU A 100 -10.69 -4.60 -10.49
C LEU A 100 -9.66 -5.53 -9.87
N LEU A 101 -8.83 -5.01 -8.98
CA LEU A 101 -7.88 -5.80 -8.20
C LEU A 101 -8.59 -6.35 -6.96
N VAL A 102 -8.56 -7.66 -6.79
CA VAL A 102 -9.07 -8.35 -5.60
C VAL A 102 -7.90 -9.02 -4.90
N LYS A 103 -7.68 -8.66 -3.66
CA LYS A 103 -6.60 -9.17 -2.82
C LYS A 103 -7.19 -9.93 -1.63
N GLY A 104 -6.88 -11.21 -1.51
CA GLY A 104 -7.27 -12.04 -0.36
C GLY A 104 -6.44 -11.75 0.88
N PRO A 105 -6.88 -12.25 2.06
CA PRO A 105 -6.08 -12.25 3.28
C PRO A 105 -4.83 -13.12 3.09
N ASP A 106 -3.82 -12.87 3.92
CA ASP A 106 -2.55 -13.62 3.97
C ASP A 106 -1.73 -13.66 2.65
N VAL A 107 -2.12 -12.85 1.66
CA VAL A 107 -1.36 -12.71 0.42
C VAL A 107 -0.24 -11.71 0.63
N GLU A 108 1.01 -12.18 0.54
CA GLU A 108 2.15 -11.29 0.47
C GLU A 108 2.12 -10.49 -0.83
N TYR A 109 2.23 -9.19 -0.72
CA TYR A 109 2.17 -8.30 -1.86
C TYR A 109 3.21 -7.18 -1.79
N TYR A 110 3.54 -6.66 -2.95
CA TYR A 110 4.16 -5.35 -3.09
C TYR A 110 3.49 -4.61 -4.24
N ASN A 111 3.34 -3.32 -4.06
CA ASN A 111 2.83 -2.42 -5.08
C ASN A 111 3.61 -1.12 -5.11
N GLN A 112 3.59 -0.49 -6.26
CA GLN A 112 4.19 0.81 -6.50
C GLN A 112 3.14 1.71 -7.15
N THR A 113 2.81 2.83 -6.50
CA THR A 113 1.93 3.84 -7.09
C THR A 113 2.71 4.83 -7.94
N SER A 114 2.04 5.54 -8.81
CA SER A 114 2.56 6.74 -9.46
C SER A 114 2.47 7.96 -8.53
N ARG A 115 2.98 9.10 -8.98
CA ARG A 115 2.73 10.40 -8.33
C ARG A 115 1.29 10.85 -8.61
N ASN A 116 0.76 11.71 -7.73
CA ASN A 116 -0.58 12.27 -7.84
C ASN A 116 -1.65 11.17 -8.03
N THR A 117 -1.60 10.17 -7.16
CA THR A 117 -2.45 8.98 -7.21
C THR A 117 -3.60 9.11 -6.21
N VAL A 118 -4.80 8.71 -6.63
CA VAL A 118 -5.95 8.49 -5.74
C VAL A 118 -6.29 7.00 -5.74
N ILE A 119 -6.16 6.36 -4.59
CA ILE A 119 -6.54 4.96 -4.39
C ILE A 119 -7.81 4.91 -3.56
N GLN A 120 -8.82 4.20 -4.05
CA GLN A 120 -10.01 3.82 -3.31
C GLN A 120 -10.00 2.32 -3.09
N ALA A 121 -10.41 1.87 -1.92
CA ALA A 121 -10.51 0.44 -1.62
C ALA A 121 -11.73 0.15 -0.75
N LEU A 122 -12.36 -0.99 -1.03
CA LEU A 122 -13.37 -1.61 -0.17
C LEU A 122 -12.75 -2.85 0.48
N LEU A 123 -12.92 -2.99 1.80
CA LEU A 123 -12.49 -4.16 2.56
C LEU A 123 -13.74 -4.90 3.04
N VAL A 124 -13.86 -6.14 2.59
CA VAL A 124 -15.00 -7.01 2.87
C VAL A 124 -14.52 -8.20 3.70
N PRO A 125 -15.19 -8.55 4.83
CA PRO A 125 -14.86 -9.76 5.57
C PRO A 125 -14.86 -11.00 4.67
N LEU A 126 -13.86 -11.87 4.82
CA LEU A 126 -13.67 -13.05 3.97
C LEU A 126 -14.91 -13.92 3.87
N HIS A 127 -15.61 -14.17 5.00
CA HIS A 127 -16.82 -14.97 5.02
C HIS A 127 -17.95 -14.36 4.19
N MET A 128 -18.14 -13.03 4.26
CA MET A 128 -19.13 -12.31 3.44
C MET A 128 -18.75 -12.34 1.97
N PHE A 129 -17.48 -12.07 1.66
CA PHE A 129 -16.98 -12.12 0.28
C PHE A 129 -17.19 -13.50 -0.34
N THR A 130 -16.91 -14.58 0.42
CA THR A 130 -17.10 -15.94 -0.03
C THR A 130 -18.57 -16.27 -0.30
N GLN A 131 -19.49 -15.77 0.54
CA GLN A 131 -20.94 -15.91 0.33
C GLN A 131 -21.40 -15.17 -0.92
N MET A 132 -20.88 -13.96 -1.16
CA MET A 132 -21.22 -13.13 -2.33
C MET A 132 -20.82 -13.77 -3.65
N VAL A 133 -19.59 -14.31 -3.73
CA VAL A 133 -19.07 -14.84 -4.99
C VAL A 133 -19.44 -16.31 -5.24
N GLY A 134 -20.00 -17.02 -4.25
CA GLY A 134 -20.54 -18.39 -4.39
C GLY A 134 -19.62 -19.30 -5.20
N PRO A 135 -20.11 -19.84 -6.36
CA PRO A 135 -19.33 -20.76 -7.20
C PRO A 135 -18.02 -20.18 -7.76
N LEU A 136 -17.90 -18.87 -7.92
CA LEU A 136 -16.63 -18.23 -8.27
C LEU A 136 -15.59 -18.33 -7.15
N ALA A 137 -16.02 -18.57 -5.91
CA ALA A 137 -15.12 -18.81 -4.81
C ALA A 137 -14.14 -19.95 -5.11
N GLY A 138 -14.59 -21.01 -5.78
CA GLY A 138 -13.73 -22.14 -6.22
C GLY A 138 -12.64 -21.73 -7.21
N ILE A 139 -12.89 -20.72 -8.03
CA ILE A 139 -11.93 -20.17 -8.99
C ILE A 139 -10.97 -19.22 -8.26
N MET A 140 -11.46 -18.50 -7.26
CA MET A 140 -10.70 -17.54 -6.45
C MET A 140 -9.99 -18.19 -5.27
N THR A 141 -10.52 -19.30 -4.76
CA THR A 141 -10.01 -20.06 -3.61
C THR A 141 -9.32 -21.35 -4.01
N GLY A 142 -8.53 -21.36 -5.10
CA GLY A 142 -7.70 -22.53 -5.39
C GLY A 142 -7.03 -23.03 -4.11
N ARG A 143 -7.34 -24.22 -3.73
CA ARG A 143 -7.11 -25.07 -2.52
C ARG A 143 -6.18 -24.58 -1.35
N LYS A 144 -5.59 -23.39 -1.35
CA LYS A 144 -4.69 -22.94 -0.24
C LYS A 144 -4.75 -21.49 0.18
N SER A 145 -5.26 -20.52 -0.61
CA SER A 145 -5.56 -19.15 -0.20
C SER A 145 -6.16 -18.36 -1.36
N LEU A 146 -6.97 -17.34 -1.06
CA LEU A 146 -7.36 -16.32 -2.02
C LEU A 146 -6.08 -15.65 -2.57
N THR A 147 -5.71 -15.99 -3.79
CA THR A 147 -4.62 -15.31 -4.48
C THR A 147 -5.11 -13.94 -4.95
N SER A 148 -4.19 -12.98 -5.11
CA SER A 148 -4.54 -11.72 -5.75
C SER A 148 -4.90 -11.96 -7.20
N ILE A 149 -6.05 -11.48 -7.61
CA ILE A 149 -6.48 -11.49 -9.02
C ILE A 149 -6.83 -10.10 -9.47
N ALA A 150 -6.58 -9.82 -10.74
CA ALA A 150 -7.15 -8.66 -11.39
C ALA A 150 -8.09 -9.16 -12.48
N ILE A 151 -9.31 -8.68 -12.46
CA ILE A 151 -10.36 -9.00 -13.44
C ILE A 151 -10.72 -7.75 -14.22
N GLN A 152 -11.29 -7.92 -15.39
CA GLN A 152 -11.81 -6.82 -16.20
C GLN A 152 -13.34 -6.95 -16.30
N PRO A 153 -14.08 -6.27 -15.39
CA PRO A 153 -15.54 -6.26 -15.43
C PRO A 153 -16.09 -5.53 -16.64
N SER A 154 -17.40 -5.68 -16.91
CA SER A 154 -18.07 -4.80 -17.86
C SER A 154 -18.00 -3.34 -17.38
N GLY A 155 -17.86 -2.39 -18.34
CA GLY A 155 -17.70 -0.97 -18.00
C GLY A 155 -18.89 -0.39 -17.23
N GLY A 156 -20.11 -0.88 -17.47
CA GLY A 156 -21.29 -0.47 -16.72
C GLY A 156 -21.30 -0.97 -15.28
N ALA A 157 -20.87 -2.22 -15.03
CA ALA A 157 -20.80 -2.78 -13.69
C ALA A 157 -19.69 -2.08 -12.87
N MET A 158 -18.52 -1.87 -13.47
CA MET A 158 -17.42 -1.16 -12.81
C MET A 158 -17.83 0.26 -12.39
N ARG A 159 -18.53 0.99 -13.25
CA ARG A 159 -18.99 2.34 -12.93
C ARG A 159 -19.95 2.35 -11.75
N ARG A 160 -20.97 1.48 -11.75
CA ARG A 160 -21.91 1.37 -10.62
C ARG A 160 -21.20 1.08 -9.30
N PHE A 161 -20.24 0.15 -9.31
CA PHE A 161 -19.45 -0.14 -8.11
C PHE A 161 -18.61 1.07 -7.67
N GLN A 162 -17.97 1.79 -8.59
CA GLN A 162 -17.24 3.02 -8.26
C GLN A 162 -18.16 4.08 -7.65
N ASP A 163 -19.33 4.33 -8.26
CA ASP A 163 -20.30 5.32 -7.78
C ASP A 163 -20.79 4.97 -6.36
N SER A 164 -21.08 3.71 -6.06
CA SER A 164 -21.50 3.28 -4.72
C SER A 164 -20.36 3.32 -3.69
N LEU A 165 -19.12 3.02 -4.08
CA LEU A 165 -17.94 3.18 -3.22
C LEU A 165 -17.67 4.65 -2.91
N GLU A 166 -17.75 5.53 -3.90
CA GLU A 166 -17.64 6.98 -3.71
C GLU A 166 -18.74 7.50 -2.78
N ALA A 167 -19.98 7.01 -2.91
CA ALA A 167 -21.07 7.37 -2.02
C ALA A 167 -20.85 6.94 -0.56
N LEU A 168 -20.16 5.83 -0.31
CA LEU A 168 -19.73 5.44 1.04
C LEU A 168 -18.69 6.42 1.61
N LEU A 169 -17.77 6.91 0.78
CA LEU A 169 -16.64 7.74 1.18
C LEU A 169 -16.99 9.25 1.24
N ALA A 170 -18.09 9.68 0.62
CA ALA A 170 -18.47 11.09 0.51
C ALA A 170 -19.44 11.57 1.60
N SER A 171 -19.90 10.71 2.52
CA SER A 171 -20.96 11.07 3.47
C SER A 171 -20.45 11.96 4.60
N PRO A 172 -20.87 13.23 4.69
CA PRO A 172 -20.40 14.16 5.73
C PRO A 172 -21.17 14.04 7.07
N ASP A 173 -22.30 13.36 7.09
CA ASP A 173 -23.16 13.28 8.28
C ASP A 173 -22.81 12.09 9.18
N PRO A 174 -23.04 12.21 10.51
CA PRO A 174 -22.98 11.06 11.41
C PRO A 174 -23.88 9.95 10.82
N VAL A 175 -23.25 8.87 10.40
CA VAL A 175 -23.92 7.84 9.61
C VAL A 175 -24.88 7.09 10.52
N HIS A 176 -26.18 7.37 10.40
CA HIS A 176 -27.19 6.57 11.10
C HIS A 176 -27.02 5.09 10.70
N PRO A 177 -27.00 4.13 11.65
CA PRO A 177 -26.71 2.73 11.35
C PRO A 177 -27.53 2.14 10.20
N ASP A 178 -28.83 2.40 10.17
CA ASP A 178 -29.73 1.87 9.12
C ASP A 178 -29.37 2.41 7.72
N LYS A 179 -29.00 3.69 7.63
CA LYS A 179 -28.54 4.30 6.37
C LYS A 179 -27.17 3.75 5.96
N ALA A 180 -26.30 3.48 6.94
CA ALA A 180 -25.02 2.86 6.70
C ALA A 180 -25.19 1.46 6.11
N GLU A 181 -25.98 0.60 6.75
CA GLU A 181 -26.27 -0.75 6.27
C GLU A 181 -26.84 -0.77 4.86
N PHE A 182 -27.78 0.12 4.55
CA PHE A 182 -28.34 0.24 3.21
C PHE A 182 -27.28 0.60 2.16
N ARG A 183 -26.42 1.59 2.45
CA ARG A 183 -25.33 2.00 1.53
C ARG A 183 -24.29 0.89 1.36
N GLU A 184 -23.95 0.21 2.44
CA GLU A 184 -23.03 -0.93 2.40
C GLU A 184 -23.61 -2.06 1.57
N GLN A 185 -24.91 -2.40 1.77
CA GLN A 185 -25.57 -3.43 0.98
C GLN A 185 -25.55 -3.09 -0.49
N LYS A 186 -25.90 -1.85 -0.86
CA LYS A 186 -25.84 -1.39 -2.24
C LYS A 186 -24.44 -1.53 -2.83
N CYS A 187 -23.41 -1.15 -2.11
CA CYS A 187 -22.02 -1.26 -2.56
C CYS A 187 -21.61 -2.73 -2.74
N LEU A 188 -22.03 -3.63 -1.85
CA LEU A 188 -21.79 -5.06 -1.95
C LEU A 188 -22.54 -5.70 -3.14
N ASP A 189 -23.77 -5.28 -3.41
CA ASP A 189 -24.56 -5.75 -4.56
C ASP A 189 -23.91 -5.31 -5.88
N ASP A 190 -23.50 -4.04 -5.98
CA ASP A 190 -22.79 -3.51 -7.15
C ASP A 190 -21.42 -4.20 -7.33
N LEU A 191 -20.69 -4.50 -6.24
CA LEU A 191 -19.47 -5.28 -6.28
C LEU A 191 -19.74 -6.71 -6.78
N SER A 192 -20.80 -7.37 -6.32
CA SER A 192 -21.18 -8.72 -6.76
C SER A 192 -21.41 -8.76 -8.28
N VAL A 193 -22.19 -7.80 -8.80
CA VAL A 193 -22.42 -7.66 -10.25
C VAL A 193 -21.11 -7.40 -10.99
N CYS A 194 -20.24 -6.58 -10.42
CA CYS A 194 -18.94 -6.26 -10.99
C CYS A 194 -18.06 -7.51 -11.11
N LEU A 195 -17.97 -8.32 -10.05
CA LEU A 195 -17.21 -9.55 -10.01
C LEU A 195 -17.75 -10.61 -11.00
N LEU A 196 -19.08 -10.76 -11.07
CA LEU A 196 -19.76 -11.72 -11.94
C LEU A 196 -19.70 -11.33 -13.43
N SER A 197 -19.64 -10.04 -13.73
CA SER A 197 -19.54 -9.54 -15.11
C SER A 197 -18.14 -9.61 -15.71
N GLY A 198 -17.15 -9.94 -14.89
CA GLY A 198 -15.75 -10.03 -15.30
C GLY A 198 -15.45 -11.29 -16.10
N ASP A 199 -14.69 -11.13 -17.17
CA ASP A 199 -14.17 -12.24 -17.95
C ASP A 199 -13.01 -12.91 -17.17
N ALA A 200 -13.26 -14.09 -16.65
CA ALA A 200 -12.27 -14.87 -15.89
C ALA A 200 -11.05 -15.28 -16.74
N ASP A 201 -11.18 -15.30 -18.07
CA ASP A 201 -10.10 -15.64 -18.99
C ASP A 201 -9.12 -14.47 -19.22
N LYS A 202 -9.52 -13.25 -18.90
CA LYS A 202 -8.64 -12.06 -18.96
C LYS A 202 -7.85 -11.82 -17.67
N ARG A 203 -7.56 -12.87 -16.92
CA ARG A 203 -6.70 -12.76 -15.73
C ARG A 203 -5.37 -12.17 -16.16
N ILE A 204 -4.95 -11.14 -15.44
CA ILE A 204 -3.57 -10.66 -15.57
C ILE A 204 -2.67 -11.84 -15.19
N LYS A 205 -1.95 -12.40 -16.16
CA LYS A 205 -0.95 -13.45 -15.87
C LYS A 205 0.06 -12.82 -14.91
N GLU A 206 0.11 -13.28 -13.68
CA GLU A 206 1.12 -12.85 -12.73
C GLU A 206 2.52 -12.98 -13.36
N LEU A 207 3.44 -12.13 -12.93
CA LEU A 207 4.86 -12.37 -13.23
C LEU A 207 5.16 -13.81 -12.83
N GLY A 208 5.90 -14.54 -13.68
CA GLY A 208 6.19 -15.94 -13.42
C GLY A 208 6.66 -16.13 -11.98
N ALA A 209 6.15 -17.14 -11.29
CA ALA A 209 6.37 -17.39 -9.86
C ALA A 209 7.86 -17.32 -9.45
N LYS A 210 8.77 -17.69 -10.36
CA LYS A 210 10.22 -17.59 -10.16
C LYS A 210 10.70 -16.14 -10.02
N ARG A 211 10.12 -15.21 -10.79
CA ARG A 211 10.48 -13.78 -10.76
C ARG A 211 9.96 -13.11 -9.49
N LEU A 212 8.72 -13.42 -9.10
CA LEU A 212 8.14 -12.92 -7.85
C LEU A 212 8.97 -13.37 -6.65
N ARG A 213 9.28 -14.67 -6.60
CA ARG A 213 10.11 -15.26 -5.54
C ARG A 213 11.48 -14.60 -5.45
N LEU A 214 12.11 -14.29 -6.60
CA LEU A 214 13.39 -13.59 -6.62
C LEU A 214 13.32 -12.18 -6.06
N ILE A 215 12.24 -11.44 -6.36
CA ILE A 215 12.01 -10.10 -5.80
C ILE A 215 11.82 -10.19 -4.28
N ASP A 216 10.95 -11.08 -3.82
CA ASP A 216 10.64 -11.24 -2.39
C ASP A 216 11.90 -11.61 -1.60
N GLN A 217 12.65 -12.60 -2.06
CA GLN A 217 13.91 -13.02 -1.43
C GLN A 217 14.95 -11.88 -1.41
N THR A 218 15.01 -11.09 -2.48
CA THR A 218 15.94 -9.94 -2.53
C THR A 218 15.54 -8.87 -1.53
N LEU A 219 14.25 -8.53 -1.44
CA LEU A 219 13.73 -7.57 -0.48
C LEU A 219 13.92 -8.06 0.98
N ASP A 220 13.82 -9.37 1.21
CA ASP A 220 14.09 -9.98 2.52
C ASP A 220 15.56 -9.82 2.92
N ILE A 221 16.49 -10.16 2.02
CA ILE A 221 17.93 -9.95 2.24
C ILE A 221 18.25 -8.49 2.54
N MET A 222 17.66 -7.57 1.79
CA MET A 222 17.82 -6.13 2.01
C MET A 222 17.31 -5.71 3.38
N ASN A 223 16.16 -6.22 3.79
CA ASN A 223 15.57 -5.91 5.09
C ASN A 223 16.39 -6.51 6.26
N GLU A 224 16.83 -7.76 6.15
CA GLU A 224 17.72 -8.41 7.14
C GLU A 224 19.05 -7.66 7.32
N ARG A 225 19.55 -7.06 6.25
CA ARG A 225 20.82 -6.35 6.22
C ARG A 225 20.67 -4.81 6.27
N ILE A 226 19.53 -4.29 6.64
CA ILE A 226 19.18 -2.87 6.46
C ILE A 226 20.15 -1.89 7.15
N GLN A 227 20.77 -2.30 8.23
CA GLN A 227 21.79 -1.54 8.98
C GLN A 227 23.22 -1.97 8.67
N LYS A 228 23.43 -2.93 7.77
CA LYS A 228 24.75 -3.49 7.43
C LYS A 228 25.16 -3.11 6.03
N GLU A 229 26.42 -3.24 5.70
CA GLU A 229 26.88 -3.15 4.32
C GLU A 229 26.33 -4.34 3.52
N LEU A 230 25.79 -4.04 2.35
CA LEU A 230 25.26 -5.03 1.41
C LEU A 230 25.65 -4.60 0.00
N LYS A 231 26.25 -5.52 -0.75
CA LYS A 231 26.63 -5.33 -2.15
C LYS A 231 25.74 -6.16 -3.07
N ALA A 232 25.69 -5.79 -4.34
CA ALA A 232 24.92 -6.56 -5.34
C ALA A 232 25.43 -8.00 -5.45
N GLU A 233 26.75 -8.18 -5.35
CA GLU A 233 27.42 -9.48 -5.40
C GLU A 233 26.94 -10.40 -4.26
N ASP A 234 26.73 -9.88 -3.05
CA ASP A 234 26.22 -10.65 -1.90
C ASP A 234 24.84 -11.22 -2.16
N ILE A 235 23.97 -10.39 -2.76
CA ILE A 235 22.60 -10.79 -3.14
C ILE A 235 22.65 -11.84 -4.24
N CYS A 236 23.47 -11.58 -5.28
CA CYS A 236 23.62 -12.49 -6.42
C CYS A 236 24.18 -13.86 -5.99
N ALA A 237 25.17 -13.88 -5.11
CA ALA A 237 25.75 -15.12 -4.58
C ALA A 237 24.71 -15.90 -3.74
N LYS A 238 24.01 -15.22 -2.81
CA LYS A 238 23.00 -15.87 -1.95
C LYS A 238 21.83 -16.44 -2.77
N LEU A 239 21.42 -15.78 -3.83
CA LEU A 239 20.26 -16.19 -4.66
C LEU A 239 20.65 -16.97 -5.93
N GLN A 240 21.95 -17.17 -6.17
CA GLN A 240 22.50 -17.84 -7.35
C GLN A 240 21.95 -17.23 -8.66
N VAL A 241 21.95 -15.90 -8.75
CA VAL A 241 21.46 -15.17 -9.91
C VAL A 241 22.51 -14.21 -10.46
N ASN A 242 22.43 -13.95 -11.75
CA ASN A 242 23.31 -12.96 -12.39
C ASN A 242 22.83 -11.54 -12.08
N ASP A 243 23.76 -10.61 -11.80
CA ASP A 243 23.49 -9.20 -11.53
C ASP A 243 22.66 -8.53 -12.64
N ARG A 244 22.94 -8.84 -13.92
CA ARG A 244 22.15 -8.31 -15.05
C ARG A 244 20.67 -8.72 -14.97
N VAL A 245 20.38 -9.96 -14.55
CA VAL A 245 19.03 -10.47 -14.38
C VAL A 245 18.35 -9.75 -13.22
N LEU A 246 19.03 -9.62 -12.09
CA LEU A 246 18.53 -8.95 -10.89
C LEU A 246 18.22 -7.48 -11.18
N ARG A 247 19.13 -6.74 -11.81
CA ARG A 247 18.93 -5.34 -12.21
C ARG A 247 17.77 -5.16 -13.17
N ARG A 248 17.64 -6.04 -14.18
CA ARG A 248 16.51 -5.98 -15.13
C ARG A 248 15.18 -6.16 -14.45
N ILE A 249 15.08 -7.15 -13.55
CA ILE A 249 13.85 -7.44 -12.81
C ILE A 249 13.47 -6.26 -11.93
N PHE A 250 14.41 -5.71 -11.17
CA PHE A 250 14.17 -4.57 -10.30
C PHE A 250 13.78 -3.31 -11.07
N LYS A 251 14.48 -3.01 -12.18
CA LYS A 251 14.16 -1.86 -13.03
C LYS A 251 12.75 -1.96 -13.63
N GLN A 252 12.34 -3.16 -14.03
CA GLN A 252 11.00 -3.40 -14.57
C GLN A 252 9.90 -3.35 -13.49
N SER A 253 10.20 -3.73 -12.25
CA SER A 253 9.21 -3.81 -11.17
C SER A 253 9.13 -2.53 -10.33
N PHE A 254 10.25 -1.80 -10.20
CA PHE A 254 10.37 -0.63 -9.30
C PHE A 254 10.89 0.63 -9.99
N GLY A 255 11.17 0.57 -11.29
CA GLY A 255 11.76 1.70 -12.02
C GLY A 255 13.24 1.96 -11.71
N MET A 256 13.83 1.24 -10.74
CA MET A 256 15.21 1.43 -10.28
C MET A 256 15.91 0.10 -10.01
N GLY A 257 17.25 0.14 -9.94
CA GLY A 257 18.04 -1.07 -9.65
C GLY A 257 18.01 -1.48 -8.17
N PRO A 258 18.44 -2.73 -7.85
CA PRO A 258 18.36 -3.27 -6.49
C PRO A 258 19.08 -2.43 -5.45
N MET A 259 20.30 -1.97 -5.73
CA MET A 259 21.06 -1.16 -4.76
C MET A 259 20.48 0.25 -4.55
N ALA A 260 19.86 0.83 -5.61
CA ALA A 260 19.12 2.09 -5.46
C ALA A 260 17.87 1.88 -4.59
N THR A 261 17.15 0.77 -4.78
CA THR A 261 16.03 0.37 -3.92
C THR A 261 16.48 0.21 -2.46
N TYR A 262 17.58 -0.51 -2.23
CA TYR A 262 18.13 -0.72 -0.90
C TYR A 262 18.51 0.61 -0.22
N ARG A 263 19.19 1.50 -0.96
CA ARG A 263 19.56 2.83 -0.45
C ARG A 263 18.32 3.64 -0.07
N LEU A 264 17.28 3.59 -0.90
CA LEU A 264 16.01 4.27 -0.65
C LEU A 264 15.28 3.71 0.58
N MET A 265 15.29 2.39 0.78
CA MET A 265 14.76 1.76 1.99
C MET A 265 15.43 2.32 3.25
N ARG A 266 16.76 2.41 3.23
CA ARG A 266 17.55 2.95 4.35
C ARG A 266 17.24 4.43 4.61
N LEU A 267 17.08 5.22 3.54
CA LEU A 267 16.74 6.63 3.63
C LEU A 267 15.36 6.86 4.27
N ASN A 268 14.37 6.07 3.88
CA ASN A 268 13.02 6.12 4.48
C ASN A 268 13.03 5.69 5.95
N LEU A 269 13.80 4.67 6.32
CA LEU A 269 13.93 4.24 7.71
C LEU A 269 14.68 5.26 8.58
N LEU A 270 15.74 5.86 8.04
CA LEU A 270 16.40 6.98 8.71
C LEU A 270 15.42 8.11 9.01
N ARG A 271 14.59 8.49 8.03
CA ARG A 271 13.56 9.52 8.22
C ARG A 271 12.57 9.13 9.31
N HIS A 272 12.12 7.89 9.31
CA HIS A 272 11.23 7.37 10.34
C HIS A 272 11.85 7.47 11.75
N GLU A 273 13.11 7.07 11.91
CA GLU A 273 13.79 7.18 13.22
C GLU A 273 14.01 8.64 13.62
N LEU A 274 14.39 9.53 12.68
CA LEU A 274 14.51 10.96 12.95
C LEU A 274 13.18 11.56 13.46
N LYS A 275 12.05 11.17 12.89
CA LYS A 275 10.71 11.59 13.33
C LYS A 275 10.31 10.96 14.67
N SER A 276 10.78 9.75 14.95
CA SER A 276 10.44 8.99 16.16
C SER A 276 11.39 9.24 17.32
N ALA A 277 12.54 9.87 17.07
CA ALA A 277 13.56 10.13 18.08
C ALA A 277 13.01 10.91 19.30
N ARG A 278 13.08 10.31 20.47
CA ARG A 278 12.70 10.90 21.75
C ARG A 278 13.96 10.99 22.62
N GLY A 279 14.32 12.21 23.05
CA GLY A 279 15.46 12.43 23.94
C GLY A 279 16.65 13.14 23.25
N GLY A 280 17.44 13.87 24.06
CA GLY A 280 18.45 14.82 23.60
C GLY A 280 19.73 14.24 22.99
N ASP A 281 19.95 12.91 23.11
CA ASP A 281 21.24 12.29 22.78
C ASP A 281 21.31 11.72 21.35
N LEU A 282 20.17 11.65 20.64
CA LEU A 282 20.15 11.16 19.26
C LEU A 282 20.44 12.28 18.27
N THR A 283 21.56 12.16 17.57
CA THR A 283 21.96 13.11 16.54
C THR A 283 21.68 12.55 15.15
N VAL A 284 21.56 13.44 14.15
CA VAL A 284 21.50 13.04 12.74
C VAL A 284 22.69 12.15 12.38
N ALA A 285 23.90 12.47 12.88
CA ALA A 285 25.10 11.71 12.61
C ALA A 285 25.00 10.27 13.13
N THR A 286 24.57 10.09 14.38
CA THR A 286 24.43 8.78 15.00
C THR A 286 23.43 7.89 14.24
N LEU A 287 22.25 8.46 13.90
CA LEU A 287 21.23 7.73 13.16
C LEU A 287 21.66 7.44 11.72
N ALA A 288 22.30 8.41 11.04
CA ALA A 288 22.84 8.21 9.70
C ALA A 288 23.88 7.09 9.65
N GLN A 289 24.78 7.04 10.62
CA GLN A 289 25.79 6.00 10.72
C GLN A 289 25.17 4.60 10.91
N ARG A 290 24.10 4.48 11.72
CA ARG A 290 23.37 3.22 11.93
C ARG A 290 22.86 2.65 10.60
N TYR A 291 22.41 3.53 9.69
CA TYR A 291 21.98 3.13 8.35
C TYR A 291 23.10 3.16 7.30
N GLY A 292 24.37 3.25 7.72
CA GLY A 292 25.57 3.18 6.86
C GLY A 292 25.76 4.38 5.96
N PHE A 293 25.21 5.54 6.32
CA PHE A 293 25.52 6.81 5.66
C PHE A 293 26.77 7.43 6.31
N ARG A 294 27.91 7.31 5.63
CA ARG A 294 29.21 7.76 6.17
C ARG A 294 29.52 9.24 5.86
N ARG A 295 28.95 9.79 4.79
CA ARG A 295 29.19 11.16 4.32
C ARG A 295 27.94 12.01 4.61
N LEU A 296 27.95 12.76 5.71
CA LEU A 296 26.79 13.52 6.16
C LEU A 296 26.36 14.62 5.18
N GLY A 297 27.32 15.29 4.50
CA GLY A 297 27.00 16.31 3.49
C GLY A 297 26.24 15.71 2.28
N ALA A 298 26.75 14.59 1.73
CA ALA A 298 26.06 13.89 0.64
C ALA A 298 24.71 13.33 1.06
N LEU A 299 24.59 12.86 2.32
CA LEU A 299 23.32 12.44 2.87
C LEU A 299 22.33 13.60 2.97
N ALA A 300 22.76 14.75 3.46
CA ALA A 300 21.90 15.94 3.62
C ALA A 300 21.33 16.37 2.27
N GLU A 301 22.16 16.44 1.23
CA GLU A 301 21.73 16.75 -0.14
C GLU A 301 20.74 15.72 -0.70
N GLU A 302 21.08 14.41 -0.58
CA GLU A 302 20.21 13.32 -1.04
C GLU A 302 18.86 13.31 -0.30
N TYR A 303 18.88 13.52 1.01
CA TYR A 303 17.72 13.56 1.86
C TYR A 303 16.82 14.75 1.52
N GLN A 304 17.41 15.94 1.36
CA GLN A 304 16.69 17.16 0.97
C GLN A 304 16.08 17.00 -0.44
N ASN A 305 16.82 16.45 -1.39
CA ASN A 305 16.32 16.17 -2.73
C ASN A 305 15.17 15.15 -2.71
N HIS A 306 15.19 14.18 -1.77
CA HIS A 306 14.19 13.13 -1.71
C HIS A 306 12.94 13.53 -0.91
N PHE A 307 13.09 14.21 0.23
CA PHE A 307 11.96 14.54 1.11
C PHE A 307 11.58 16.02 1.12
N GLY A 308 12.37 16.90 0.50
CA GLY A 308 12.12 18.34 0.47
C GLY A 308 12.40 19.03 1.82
N GLU A 309 13.14 18.37 2.72
CA GLU A 309 13.57 18.89 4.02
C GLU A 309 14.95 18.33 4.39
N LEU A 310 15.68 19.00 5.27
CA LEU A 310 16.96 18.50 5.78
C LEU A 310 16.75 17.46 6.90
N PRO A 311 17.70 16.52 7.10
CA PRO A 311 17.63 15.58 8.24
C PRO A 311 17.55 16.29 9.59
N SER A 312 18.23 17.42 9.73
CA SER A 312 18.21 18.26 10.95
C SER A 312 16.85 18.91 11.18
N GLU A 313 16.17 19.34 10.12
CA GLU A 313 14.81 19.86 10.20
C GLU A 313 13.84 18.77 10.62
N THR A 314 13.97 17.58 10.05
CA THR A 314 13.16 16.39 10.42
C THR A 314 13.32 16.07 11.91
N LEU A 315 14.54 16.09 12.44
CA LEU A 315 14.82 15.85 13.85
C LEU A 315 14.33 17.02 14.74
N GLY A 316 14.41 18.27 14.24
CA GLY A 316 14.12 19.52 15.00
C GLY A 316 12.63 19.84 15.13
N VAL A 317 11.77 19.40 14.23
CA VAL A 317 10.31 19.74 14.20
C VAL A 317 9.57 19.36 15.50
N ARG A 318 10.13 18.52 16.36
CA ARG A 318 9.53 18.18 17.66
C ARG A 318 9.89 19.09 18.82
N LYS A 319 10.93 19.93 18.73
CA LYS A 319 11.27 20.82 19.84
C LYS A 319 10.25 21.94 20.04
N THR A 320 9.43 22.24 19.01
CA THR A 320 8.47 23.37 19.03
C THR A 320 7.03 22.99 19.35
N ARG A 321 6.69 21.68 19.51
CA ARG A 321 5.29 21.25 19.74
C ARG A 321 4.98 20.79 21.17
N VAL A 322 5.91 20.93 22.12
CA VAL A 322 5.72 20.56 23.54
C VAL A 322 5.49 21.80 24.42
N GLU A 323 5.53 23.03 23.85
CA GLU A 323 5.26 24.27 24.59
C GLU A 323 4.07 25.01 23.97
N ALA A 324 2.88 24.40 24.00
CA ALA A 324 1.60 25.13 23.85
C ALA A 324 0.45 24.29 24.42
#